data_bd37643f261cf2429e926e51d27a70e6
#
_entry.id   bd37643f261cf2429e926e51d27a70e6
#
_cell.length_a   1.000
_cell.length_b   1.000
_cell.length_c   1.000
_cell.angle_alpha   90.00
_cell.angle_beta   90.00
_cell.angle_gamma   90.00
#
_symmetry.space_group_name_H-M   'P 1'
#
loop_
_entity.id
_entity.type
_entity.pdbx_description
1 polymer ?
#
loop_
_entity_poly.entity_id
_entity_poly.type
_entity_poly.pdbx_seq_one_letter_code
_entity_poly.pdbx_strand_id
1 'polypeptide(L)'
;MVEVYPKLDAHLLYDSEGQPFSELPVIGTVMQNLLWMLEVAQHRVLVETEQGHLAEKPISYFDLFAYLLGKNLLLELEQGVPHAYVSRHGELSTLRGRIDFTKQATRNWNRFDRIACVWDDFTPNTALNQLFRCACEFLSDRVTYPVAWRILRDCQSLLDEVEGVSPQLALLGAETVRFDRSFDRFAVQDLVVCLANS
;
A
#
# COMPACT_ATOMS: atom_id res chain seq x y z
N MET A 1 -11.15 -13.80 18.27
CA MET A 1 -11.48 -12.97 17.09
C MET A 1 -12.83 -13.42 16.59
N VAL A 2 -13.84 -12.57 16.56
CA VAL A 2 -15.18 -12.93 16.07
C VAL A 2 -15.19 -12.58 14.58
N GLU A 3 -15.22 -13.59 13.71
CA GLU A 3 -15.41 -13.37 12.27
C GLU A 3 -16.88 -13.06 12.01
N VAL A 4 -17.15 -11.88 11.47
CA VAL A 4 -18.51 -11.46 11.08
C VAL A 4 -18.65 -11.71 9.58
N TYR A 5 -19.40 -12.73 9.21
CA TYR A 5 -19.71 -13.03 7.82
C TYR A 5 -20.79 -12.08 7.27
N PRO A 6 -20.68 -11.61 6.02
CA PRO A 6 -21.68 -10.75 5.42
C PRO A 6 -23.04 -11.47 5.26
N LYS A 7 -24.14 -10.73 5.47
CA LYS A 7 -25.51 -11.22 5.42
C LYS A 7 -25.95 -11.86 4.08
N LEU A 8 -25.14 -11.77 3.06
CA LEU A 8 -25.42 -12.31 1.72
C LEU A 8 -25.49 -13.84 1.68
N ASP A 9 -25.02 -14.53 2.71
CA ASP A 9 -24.91 -15.98 2.75
C ASP A 9 -26.03 -16.67 3.52
N ALA A 10 -27.00 -15.92 4.05
CA ALA A 10 -28.11 -16.50 4.79
C ALA A 10 -28.92 -17.53 3.97
N HIS A 11 -28.97 -17.39 2.65
CA HIS A 11 -29.62 -18.34 1.75
C HIS A 11 -28.79 -19.60 1.47
N LEU A 12 -27.48 -19.57 1.74
CA LEU A 12 -26.58 -20.70 1.57
C LEU A 12 -26.46 -21.55 2.84
N LEU A 13 -27.03 -21.10 3.96
CA LEU A 13 -27.01 -21.80 5.24
C LEU A 13 -28.21 -22.74 5.43
N TYR A 14 -29.23 -22.63 4.59
CA TYR A 14 -30.46 -23.39 4.69
C TYR A 14 -30.81 -24.01 3.33
N ASP A 15 -31.28 -25.25 3.34
CA ASP A 15 -31.83 -25.89 2.16
C ASP A 15 -33.25 -25.36 1.81
N SER A 16 -33.82 -25.85 0.73
CA SER A 16 -35.15 -25.49 0.26
C SER A 16 -36.28 -25.83 1.27
N GLU A 17 -35.99 -26.62 2.32
CA GLU A 17 -36.86 -27.02 3.38
C GLU A 17 -36.60 -26.26 4.71
N GLY A 18 -35.68 -25.29 4.71
CA GLY A 18 -35.34 -24.47 5.86
C GLY A 18 -34.49 -25.18 6.93
N GLN A 19 -33.84 -26.29 6.58
CA GLN A 19 -32.93 -27.00 7.46
C GLN A 19 -31.51 -26.49 7.27
N PRO A 20 -30.71 -26.26 8.35
CA PRO A 20 -29.33 -25.89 8.23
C PRO A 20 -28.54 -27.04 7.59
N PHE A 21 -27.71 -26.75 6.60
CA PHE A 21 -26.80 -27.74 6.02
C PHE A 21 -25.88 -28.29 7.11
N SER A 22 -25.84 -29.61 7.25
CA SER A 22 -25.07 -30.32 8.29
C SER A 22 -23.57 -30.36 8.04
N GLU A 23 -23.13 -29.99 6.85
CA GLU A 23 -21.69 -29.88 6.49
C GLU A 23 -21.48 -28.60 5.71
N LEU A 24 -20.68 -27.71 6.26
CA LEU A 24 -20.34 -26.40 5.70
C LEU A 24 -19.34 -26.51 4.54
N PRO A 25 -19.77 -26.56 3.27
CA PRO A 25 -18.88 -26.21 2.16
C PRO A 25 -18.73 -24.68 2.01
N VAL A 26 -19.16 -23.92 3.01
CA VAL A 26 -19.54 -22.51 2.91
C VAL A 26 -18.34 -21.58 2.80
N ILE A 27 -17.19 -21.93 3.37
CA ILE A 27 -16.02 -21.03 3.36
C ILE A 27 -15.49 -20.82 1.93
N GLY A 28 -15.45 -21.85 1.10
CA GLY A 28 -15.03 -21.73 -0.29
C GLY A 28 -15.96 -20.85 -1.13
N THR A 29 -17.26 -21.00 -0.93
CA THR A 29 -18.29 -20.25 -1.68
C THR A 29 -18.33 -18.77 -1.25
N VAL A 30 -18.23 -18.50 0.05
CA VAL A 30 -18.14 -17.13 0.58
C VAL A 30 -16.91 -16.43 0.07
N MET A 31 -15.76 -17.11 0.07
CA MET A 31 -14.51 -16.57 -0.44
C MET A 31 -14.59 -16.30 -1.95
N GLN A 32 -15.18 -17.20 -2.74
CA GLN A 32 -15.40 -17.00 -4.18
C GLN A 32 -16.31 -15.79 -4.45
N ASN A 33 -17.39 -15.64 -3.69
CA ASN A 33 -18.30 -14.49 -3.83
C ASN A 33 -17.59 -13.17 -3.48
N LEU A 34 -16.76 -13.16 -2.45
CA LEU A 34 -15.94 -12.00 -2.09
C LEU A 34 -14.91 -11.65 -3.16
N LEU A 35 -14.21 -12.66 -3.70
CA LEU A 35 -13.26 -12.49 -4.80
C LEU A 35 -13.98 -11.89 -6.01
N TRP A 36 -15.16 -12.42 -6.37
CA TRP A 36 -15.97 -11.90 -7.46
C TRP A 36 -16.44 -10.45 -7.20
N MET A 37 -16.89 -10.14 -5.97
CA MET A 37 -17.28 -8.78 -5.59
C MET A 37 -16.11 -7.81 -5.66
N LEU A 38 -14.92 -8.22 -5.24
CA LEU A 38 -13.70 -7.41 -5.33
C LEU A 38 -13.26 -7.21 -6.79
N GLU A 39 -13.38 -8.25 -7.62
CA GLU A 39 -13.11 -8.17 -9.06
C GLU A 39 -14.01 -7.15 -9.74
N VAL A 40 -15.31 -7.22 -9.47
CA VAL A 40 -16.30 -6.27 -10.00
C VAL A 40 -16.05 -4.85 -9.49
N ALA A 41 -15.73 -4.70 -8.20
CA ALA A 41 -15.51 -3.39 -7.57
C ALA A 41 -14.23 -2.72 -8.07
N GLN A 42 -13.19 -3.49 -8.34
CA GLN A 42 -11.90 -2.97 -8.78
C GLN A 42 -11.72 -2.93 -10.30
N HIS A 43 -12.71 -3.40 -11.08
CA HIS A 43 -12.63 -3.54 -12.54
C HIS A 43 -11.39 -4.32 -13.03
N ARG A 44 -10.84 -5.21 -12.21
CA ARG A 44 -9.67 -6.04 -12.52
C ARG A 44 -10.06 -7.51 -12.47
N VAL A 45 -9.73 -8.23 -13.54
CA VAL A 45 -9.99 -9.67 -13.66
C VAL A 45 -8.92 -10.43 -12.86
N LEU A 46 -9.34 -11.13 -11.82
CA LEU A 46 -8.49 -12.13 -11.17
C LEU A 46 -8.39 -13.35 -12.11
N VAL A 47 -7.18 -13.78 -12.42
CA VAL A 47 -6.96 -14.93 -13.32
C VAL A 47 -7.58 -16.19 -12.68
N GLU A 48 -8.35 -16.96 -13.45
CA GLU A 48 -9.08 -18.17 -12.98
C GLU A 48 -8.19 -19.18 -12.23
N THR A 49 -6.93 -19.31 -12.63
CA THR A 49 -5.93 -20.13 -11.92
C THR A 49 -5.66 -19.68 -10.49
N GLU A 50 -5.79 -18.40 -10.19
CA GLU A 50 -5.55 -17.85 -8.86
C GLU A 50 -6.77 -18.04 -7.96
N GLN A 51 -7.97 -17.93 -8.53
CA GLN A 51 -9.22 -18.24 -7.82
C GLN A 51 -9.25 -19.69 -7.33
N GLY A 52 -8.77 -20.64 -8.12
CA GLY A 52 -8.63 -22.05 -7.75
C GLY A 52 -7.71 -22.26 -6.55
N HIS A 53 -6.53 -21.66 -6.55
CA HIS A 53 -5.56 -21.78 -5.46
C HIS A 53 -6.00 -21.11 -4.15
N LEU A 54 -6.74 -20.00 -4.25
CA LEU A 54 -7.28 -19.28 -3.09
C LEU A 54 -8.48 -20.00 -2.47
N ALA A 55 -9.26 -20.74 -3.27
CA ALA A 55 -10.44 -21.48 -2.81
C ALA A 55 -10.11 -22.80 -2.09
N GLU A 56 -8.95 -23.40 -2.36
CA GLU A 56 -8.55 -24.72 -1.80
C GLU A 56 -8.05 -24.65 -0.36
N LYS A 57 -7.66 -23.48 0.14
CA LYS A 57 -7.15 -23.31 1.51
C LYS A 57 -7.97 -22.27 2.27
N PRO A 58 -8.25 -22.52 3.56
CA PRO A 58 -8.86 -21.49 4.41
C PRO A 58 -7.89 -20.33 4.58
N ILE A 59 -8.06 -19.28 3.78
CA ILE A 59 -7.27 -18.05 3.83
C ILE A 59 -8.07 -17.03 4.63
N SER A 60 -7.42 -16.36 5.58
CA SER A 60 -8.01 -15.25 6.32
C SER A 60 -8.39 -14.09 5.38
N TYR A 61 -9.43 -13.34 5.69
CA TYR A 61 -9.77 -12.11 4.96
C TYR A 61 -8.62 -11.13 4.93
N PHE A 62 -7.85 -11.05 6.01
CA PHE A 62 -6.67 -10.22 6.09
C PHE A 62 -5.59 -10.68 5.10
N ASP A 63 -5.33 -11.99 5.03
CA ASP A 63 -4.36 -12.55 4.09
C ASP A 63 -4.78 -12.35 2.63
N LEU A 64 -6.08 -12.49 2.33
CA LEU A 64 -6.62 -12.22 1.01
C LEU A 64 -6.45 -10.73 0.63
N PHE A 65 -6.81 -9.83 1.54
CA PHE A 65 -6.62 -8.40 1.34
C PHE A 65 -5.15 -8.06 1.09
N ALA A 66 -4.25 -8.57 1.92
CA ALA A 66 -2.81 -8.37 1.79
C ALA A 66 -2.25 -8.91 0.46
N TYR A 67 -2.77 -10.06 0.01
CA TYR A 67 -2.40 -10.65 -1.29
C TYR A 67 -2.83 -9.76 -2.45
N LEU A 68 -4.08 -9.33 -2.49
CA LEU A 68 -4.63 -8.52 -3.58
C LEU A 68 -3.95 -7.16 -3.65
N LEU A 69 -3.77 -6.52 -2.50
CA LEU A 69 -3.11 -5.24 -2.40
C LEU A 69 -1.64 -5.35 -2.81
N GLY A 70 -0.91 -6.33 -2.27
CA GLY A 70 0.49 -6.56 -2.61
C GLY A 70 0.67 -6.85 -4.10
N LYS A 71 -0.20 -7.67 -4.69
CA LYS A 71 -0.16 -7.97 -6.12
C LYS A 71 -0.39 -6.74 -7.00
N ASN A 72 -1.41 -5.95 -6.69
CA ASN A 72 -1.68 -4.72 -7.42
C ASN A 72 -0.51 -3.73 -7.31
N LEU A 73 0.01 -3.57 -6.10
CA LEU A 73 1.16 -2.70 -5.86
C LEU A 73 2.41 -3.20 -6.61
N LEU A 74 2.68 -4.51 -6.60
CA LEU A 74 3.81 -5.09 -7.30
C LEU A 74 3.74 -4.79 -8.80
N LEU A 75 2.58 -5.00 -9.43
CA LEU A 75 2.36 -4.71 -10.85
C LEU A 75 2.63 -3.23 -11.20
N GLU A 76 2.24 -2.30 -10.32
CA GLU A 76 2.52 -0.87 -10.51
C GLU A 76 4.02 -0.56 -10.33
N LEU A 77 4.66 -1.12 -9.30
CA LEU A 77 6.07 -0.90 -9.03
C LEU A 77 7.01 -1.52 -10.10
N GLU A 78 6.61 -2.64 -10.70
CA GLU A 78 7.35 -3.27 -11.81
C GLU A 78 7.34 -2.40 -13.08
N GLN A 79 6.32 -1.55 -13.27
CA GLN A 79 6.31 -0.57 -14.35
C GLN A 79 7.28 0.59 -14.09
N GLY A 80 7.72 0.76 -12.87
CA GLY A 80 8.68 1.75 -12.41
C GLY A 80 8.25 2.41 -11.11
N VAL A 81 9.17 2.53 -10.17
CA VAL A 81 8.91 3.24 -8.91
C VAL A 81 8.66 4.72 -9.21
N PRO A 82 7.55 5.31 -8.72
CA PRO A 82 7.25 6.71 -8.97
C PRO A 82 8.33 7.63 -8.38
N HIS A 83 8.81 8.56 -9.18
CA HIS A 83 9.74 9.60 -8.77
C HIS A 83 9.05 10.96 -8.80
N ALA A 84 9.41 11.83 -7.88
CA ALA A 84 8.95 13.21 -7.89
C ALA A 84 10.07 14.17 -7.54
N TYR A 85 9.89 15.44 -7.94
CA TYR A 85 10.78 16.50 -7.53
C TYR A 85 10.43 16.95 -6.11
N VAL A 86 11.38 16.76 -5.20
CA VAL A 86 11.24 17.17 -3.79
C VAL A 86 12.18 18.34 -3.54
N SER A 87 11.63 19.47 -3.08
CA SER A 87 12.45 20.63 -2.78
C SER A 87 13.28 20.40 -1.52
N ARG A 88 14.58 20.47 -1.65
CA ARG A 88 15.56 20.29 -0.57
C ARG A 88 16.15 21.64 -0.18
N HIS A 89 16.36 21.78 1.13
CA HIS A 89 17.05 22.94 1.70
C HIS A 89 18.28 22.45 2.44
N GLY A 90 19.42 23.08 2.21
CA GLY A 90 20.65 22.69 2.89
C GLY A 90 21.73 23.74 2.79
N GLU A 91 22.79 23.55 3.56
CA GLU A 91 24.01 24.33 3.52
C GLU A 91 25.11 23.49 2.85
N LEU A 92 25.54 23.95 1.68
CA LEU A 92 26.51 23.24 0.85
C LEU A 92 27.78 24.09 0.68
N SER A 93 28.90 23.42 0.42
CA SER A 93 30.16 24.06 0.07
C SER A 93 30.19 24.63 -1.37
N THR A 94 29.27 24.15 -2.21
CA THR A 94 29.12 24.57 -3.60
C THR A 94 27.65 24.93 -3.86
N LEU A 95 27.43 25.87 -4.76
CA LEU A 95 26.08 26.28 -5.13
C LEU A 95 25.36 25.16 -5.88
N ARG A 96 24.19 24.76 -5.37
CA ARG A 96 23.27 23.85 -6.03
C ARG A 96 21.87 24.47 -6.05
N GLY A 97 21.28 24.59 -7.21
CA GLY A 97 19.97 25.24 -7.37
C GLY A 97 20.03 26.73 -7.14
N ARG A 98 19.21 27.28 -6.25
CA ARG A 98 19.12 28.71 -5.93
C ARG A 98 19.60 29.01 -4.52
N ILE A 99 20.15 30.21 -4.29
CA ILE A 99 20.54 30.66 -2.96
C ILE A 99 19.30 31.04 -2.15
N ASP A 100 19.22 30.55 -0.92
CA ASP A 100 18.30 31.05 0.09
C ASP A 100 18.90 32.29 0.76
N PHE A 101 18.66 33.46 0.17
CA PHE A 101 19.22 34.72 0.67
C PHE A 101 18.82 35.02 2.12
N THR A 102 17.62 34.62 2.53
CA THR A 102 17.14 34.83 3.90
C THR A 102 17.98 34.03 4.90
N LYS A 103 18.20 32.75 4.63
CA LYS A 103 19.05 31.92 5.48
C LYS A 103 20.53 32.33 5.38
N GLN A 104 21.00 32.69 4.21
CA GLN A 104 22.37 33.16 4.02
C GLN A 104 22.65 34.41 4.85
N ALA A 105 21.76 35.41 4.81
CA ALA A 105 21.93 36.66 5.55
C ALA A 105 21.72 36.50 7.07
N THR A 106 20.87 35.58 7.52
CA THR A 106 20.56 35.45 8.95
C THR A 106 21.45 34.45 9.69
N ARG A 107 21.73 33.29 9.05
CA ARG A 107 22.48 32.20 9.68
C ARG A 107 23.92 32.09 9.21
N ASN A 108 24.18 32.37 7.94
CA ASN A 108 25.48 32.14 7.31
C ASN A 108 26.22 33.45 6.95
N TRP A 109 25.81 34.59 7.50
CA TRP A 109 26.44 35.88 7.20
C TRP A 109 27.93 35.91 7.51
N ASN A 110 28.41 35.09 8.44
CA ASN A 110 29.82 34.98 8.85
C ASN A 110 30.48 33.64 8.41
N ARG A 111 29.79 32.84 7.56
CA ARG A 111 30.26 31.56 7.07
C ARG A 111 30.44 31.61 5.57
N PHE A 112 31.70 31.87 5.16
CA PHE A 112 32.05 31.94 3.73
C PHE A 112 32.31 30.58 3.09
N ASP A 113 32.39 29.52 3.89
CA ASP A 113 32.59 28.13 3.50
C ASP A 113 31.29 27.38 3.16
N ARG A 114 30.13 27.99 3.43
CA ARG A 114 28.80 27.37 3.22
C ARG A 114 27.83 28.34 2.60
N ILE A 115 27.05 27.81 1.66
CA ILE A 115 25.99 28.54 0.96
C ILE A 115 24.66 27.88 1.27
N ALA A 116 23.71 28.65 1.77
CA ALA A 116 22.35 28.18 1.96
C ALA A 116 21.68 28.05 0.59
N CYS A 117 21.37 26.82 0.21
CA CYS A 117 20.82 26.48 -1.09
C CYS A 117 19.42 25.85 -0.98
N VAL A 118 18.62 26.09 -2.02
CA VAL A 118 17.36 25.40 -2.27
C VAL A 118 17.47 24.78 -3.65
N TRP A 119 17.25 23.46 -3.74
CA TRP A 119 17.27 22.75 -5.00
C TRP A 119 16.17 21.69 -5.04
N ASP A 120 15.73 21.33 -6.22
CA ASP A 120 14.80 20.23 -6.41
C ASP A 120 15.58 18.95 -6.71
N ASP A 121 15.25 17.89 -6.00
CA ASP A 121 15.87 16.57 -6.11
C ASP A 121 14.86 15.59 -6.68
N PHE A 122 15.20 14.95 -7.79
CA PHE A 122 14.35 13.92 -8.40
C PHE A 122 14.62 12.60 -7.69
N THR A 123 13.69 12.14 -6.88
CA THR A 123 13.91 11.04 -5.96
C THR A 123 12.68 10.12 -5.86
N PRO A 124 12.87 8.80 -5.65
CA PRO A 124 11.80 7.90 -5.30
C PRO A 124 11.33 8.09 -3.84
N ASN A 125 12.12 8.78 -2.99
CA ASN A 125 11.75 8.99 -1.59
C ASN A 125 10.67 10.05 -1.43
N THR A 126 9.45 9.69 -1.83
CA THR A 126 8.23 10.51 -1.80
C THR A 126 7.30 10.04 -0.69
N ALA A 127 6.37 10.91 -0.25
CA ALA A 127 5.38 10.53 0.76
C ALA A 127 4.53 9.32 0.31
N LEU A 128 4.21 9.21 -0.98
CA LEU A 128 3.48 8.07 -1.54
C LEU A 128 4.27 6.76 -1.40
N ASN A 129 5.53 6.75 -1.81
CA ASN A 129 6.35 5.55 -1.74
C ASN A 129 6.69 5.18 -0.29
N GLN A 130 6.83 6.16 0.61
CA GLN A 130 6.96 5.93 2.05
C GLN A 130 5.71 5.26 2.63
N LEU A 131 4.51 5.66 2.17
CA LEU A 131 3.26 5.00 2.54
C LEU A 131 3.24 3.55 2.05
N PHE A 132 3.60 3.29 0.79
CA PHE A 132 3.66 1.94 0.23
C PHE A 132 4.63 1.05 1.00
N ARG A 133 5.84 1.54 1.27
CA ARG A 133 6.84 0.81 2.06
C ARG A 133 6.32 0.48 3.46
N CYS A 134 5.81 1.47 4.16
CA CYS A 134 5.25 1.30 5.50
C CYS A 134 4.11 0.27 5.53
N ALA A 135 3.20 0.32 4.54
CA ALA A 135 2.11 -0.64 4.42
C ALA A 135 2.60 -2.07 4.15
N CYS A 136 3.58 -2.23 3.26
CA CYS A 136 4.17 -3.54 2.99
C CYS A 136 4.86 -4.12 4.25
N GLU A 137 5.58 -3.30 5.01
CA GLU A 137 6.18 -3.71 6.28
C GLU A 137 5.11 -4.14 7.28
N PHE A 138 4.08 -3.32 7.48
CA PHE A 138 2.98 -3.59 8.41
C PHE A 138 2.22 -4.88 8.06
N LEU A 139 1.92 -5.10 6.78
CA LEU A 139 1.21 -6.29 6.32
C LEU A 139 2.08 -7.54 6.38
N SER A 140 3.36 -7.46 6.01
CA SER A 140 4.27 -8.61 6.01
C SER A 140 4.50 -9.20 7.41
N ASP A 141 4.42 -8.36 8.46
CA ASP A 141 4.55 -8.80 9.84
C ASP A 141 3.33 -9.57 10.37
N ARG A 142 2.18 -9.43 9.72
CA ARG A 142 0.89 -9.97 10.19
C ARG A 142 0.30 -11.05 9.29
N VAL A 143 0.72 -11.11 8.04
CA VAL A 143 0.21 -12.08 7.07
C VAL A 143 0.74 -13.47 7.38
N THR A 144 -0.16 -14.47 7.29
CA THR A 144 0.18 -15.88 7.48
C THR A 144 0.26 -16.65 6.16
N TYR A 145 -0.32 -16.10 5.08
CA TYR A 145 -0.29 -16.70 3.76
C TYR A 145 1.06 -16.50 3.06
N PRO A 146 1.84 -17.57 2.79
CA PRO A 146 3.23 -17.44 2.33
C PRO A 146 3.38 -16.73 0.97
N VAL A 147 2.38 -16.83 0.09
CA VAL A 147 2.42 -16.18 -1.22
C VAL A 147 2.26 -14.66 -1.06
N ALA A 148 1.31 -14.22 -0.24
CA ALA A 148 1.13 -12.79 0.06
C ALA A 148 2.39 -12.21 0.73
N TRP A 149 2.97 -12.93 1.69
CA TRP A 149 4.22 -12.52 2.33
C TRP A 149 5.35 -12.31 1.31
N ARG A 150 5.51 -13.25 0.36
CA ARG A 150 6.54 -13.13 -0.68
C ARG A 150 6.32 -11.90 -1.54
N ILE A 151 5.09 -11.68 -2.03
CA ILE A 151 4.74 -10.52 -2.86
C ILE A 151 5.03 -9.21 -2.13
N LEU A 152 4.67 -9.11 -0.85
CA LEU A 152 4.94 -7.93 -0.05
C LEU A 152 6.46 -7.68 0.12
N ARG A 153 7.25 -8.74 0.27
CA ARG A 153 8.72 -8.64 0.33
C ARG A 153 9.33 -8.20 -1.00
N ASP A 154 8.77 -8.67 -2.12
CA ASP A 154 9.18 -8.22 -3.45
C ASP A 154 8.89 -6.71 -3.63
N CYS A 155 7.71 -6.23 -3.20
CA CYS A 155 7.40 -4.80 -3.16
C CYS A 155 8.39 -4.01 -2.29
N GLN A 156 8.73 -4.51 -1.10
CA GLN A 156 9.72 -3.86 -0.22
C GLN A 156 11.10 -3.76 -0.88
N SER A 157 11.51 -4.81 -1.60
CA SER A 157 12.78 -4.82 -2.34
C SER A 157 12.84 -3.76 -3.45
N LEU A 158 11.71 -3.54 -4.15
CA LEU A 158 11.62 -2.48 -5.16
C LEU A 158 11.64 -1.06 -4.54
N LEU A 159 11.22 -0.95 -3.28
CA LEU A 159 11.19 0.31 -2.51
C LEU A 159 12.41 0.49 -1.59
N ASP A 160 13.52 -0.19 -1.85
CA ASP A 160 14.72 -0.17 -0.97
C ASP A 160 15.34 1.22 -0.82
N GLU A 161 15.31 2.03 -1.87
CA GLU A 161 15.82 3.43 -1.87
C GLU A 161 14.88 4.40 -1.12
N VAL A 162 13.69 3.98 -0.71
CA VAL A 162 12.72 4.81 -0.01
C VAL A 162 12.97 4.71 1.50
N GLU A 163 12.99 5.83 2.21
CA GLU A 163 13.16 5.84 3.67
C GLU A 163 11.95 5.20 4.37
N GLY A 164 12.22 4.30 5.32
CA GLY A 164 11.20 3.76 6.22
C GLY A 164 10.74 4.85 7.19
N VAL A 165 9.42 5.01 7.33
CA VAL A 165 8.80 5.98 8.23
C VAL A 165 7.80 5.31 9.16
N SER A 166 7.51 5.92 10.29
CA SER A 166 6.47 5.41 11.18
C SER A 166 5.08 5.51 10.52
N PRO A 167 4.12 4.62 10.87
CA PRO A 167 2.77 4.64 10.32
C PRO A 167 2.08 6.01 10.42
N GLN A 168 2.27 6.71 11.55
CA GLN A 168 1.69 8.03 11.77
C GLN A 168 2.25 9.07 10.77
N LEU A 169 3.55 9.04 10.51
CA LEU A 169 4.19 9.95 9.54
C LEU A 169 3.79 9.60 8.11
N ALA A 170 3.67 8.31 7.80
CA ALA A 170 3.20 7.85 6.48
C ALA A 170 1.77 8.34 6.20
N LEU A 171 0.87 8.28 7.20
CA LEU A 171 -0.51 8.75 7.08
C LEU A 171 -0.58 10.27 6.89
N LEU A 172 0.17 11.04 7.69
CA LEU A 172 0.25 12.50 7.53
C LEU A 172 0.81 12.89 6.16
N GLY A 173 1.80 12.13 5.66
CA GLY A 173 2.33 12.30 4.32
C GLY A 173 1.29 12.03 3.24
N ALA A 174 0.45 11.01 3.42
CA ALA A 174 -0.59 10.64 2.48
C ALA A 174 -1.64 11.73 2.25
N GLU A 175 -1.96 12.54 3.27
CA GLU A 175 -2.88 13.68 3.14
C GLU A 175 -2.36 14.76 2.18
N THR A 176 -1.04 14.86 2.02
CA THR A 176 -0.39 15.85 1.15
C THR A 176 -0.22 15.35 -0.29
N VAL A 177 -0.41 14.05 -0.53
CA VAL A 177 -0.23 13.46 -1.86
C VAL A 177 -1.37 13.87 -2.77
N ARG A 178 -1.03 14.57 -3.84
CA ARG A 178 -1.95 14.79 -4.96
C ARG A 178 -1.84 13.59 -5.88
N PHE A 179 -2.88 12.77 -5.89
CA PHE A 179 -2.95 11.62 -6.78
C PHE A 179 -3.04 12.08 -8.24
N ASP A 180 -2.01 11.78 -9.01
CA ASP A 180 -2.10 11.85 -10.46
C ASP A 180 -2.86 10.62 -10.98
N ARG A 181 -3.42 10.71 -12.20
CA ARG A 181 -4.28 9.66 -12.80
C ARG A 181 -3.59 8.32 -13.03
N SER A 182 -2.27 8.26 -12.83
CA SER A 182 -1.46 7.06 -13.02
C SER A 182 -1.56 6.05 -11.88
N PHE A 183 -1.98 6.46 -10.67
CA PHE A 183 -2.16 5.56 -9.53
C PHE A 183 -3.65 5.38 -9.22
N ASP A 184 -4.06 4.13 -9.09
CA ASP A 184 -5.43 3.81 -8.72
C ASP A 184 -5.71 4.29 -7.30
N ARG A 185 -6.64 5.25 -7.18
CA ARG A 185 -7.04 5.85 -5.89
C ARG A 185 -7.45 4.82 -4.84
N PHE A 186 -7.97 3.66 -5.29
CA PHE A 186 -8.49 2.62 -4.41
C PHE A 186 -7.38 1.94 -3.62
N ALA A 187 -6.25 1.60 -4.24
CA ALA A 187 -5.15 0.95 -3.54
C ALA A 187 -4.59 1.81 -2.40
N VAL A 188 -4.53 3.12 -2.59
CA VAL A 188 -4.02 4.06 -1.57
C VAL A 188 -5.02 4.29 -0.45
N GLN A 189 -6.32 4.40 -0.77
CA GLN A 189 -7.36 4.54 0.25
C GLN A 189 -7.43 3.30 1.16
N ASP A 190 -7.34 2.12 0.58
CA ASP A 190 -7.32 0.86 1.33
C ASP A 190 -6.09 0.77 2.23
N LEU A 191 -4.93 1.22 1.77
CA LEU A 191 -3.70 1.31 2.57
C LEU A 191 -3.83 2.28 3.73
N VAL A 192 -4.39 3.47 3.50
CA VAL A 192 -4.62 4.47 4.55
C VAL A 192 -5.56 3.90 5.60
N VAL A 193 -6.66 3.25 5.21
CA VAL A 193 -7.60 2.63 6.14
C VAL A 193 -6.94 1.50 6.93
N CYS A 194 -6.11 0.68 6.29
CA CYS A 194 -5.40 -0.40 6.96
C CYS A 194 -4.43 0.11 8.03
N LEU A 195 -3.67 1.15 7.72
CA LEU A 195 -2.70 1.75 8.65
C LEU A 195 -3.37 2.59 9.75
N ALA A 196 -4.51 3.22 9.48
CA ALA A 196 -5.23 4.04 10.47
C ALA A 196 -5.91 3.20 11.57
N ASN A 197 -6.18 1.92 11.30
CA ASN A 197 -6.82 0.99 12.24
C ASN A 197 -5.79 0.09 12.98
N SER A 198 -4.51 0.39 12.85
CA SER A 198 -3.39 -0.32 13.51
C SER A 198 -2.96 0.36 14.81
#